data_91b13741282eae33444d042213020a20
#
_entry.id   91b13741282eae33444d042213020a20
#
_cell.length_a   1.000
_cell.length_b   1.000
_cell.length_c   1.000
_cell.angle_alpha   90.00
_cell.angle_beta   90.00
_cell.angle_gamma   90.00
#
_symmetry.space_group_name_H-M   'P 1'
#
loop_
_entity.id
_entity.type
_entity.pdbx_description
1 polymer ?
#
loop_
_entity_poly.entity_id
_entity_poly.type
_entity_poly.pdbx_seq_one_letter_code
_entity_poly.pdbx_strand_id
1 'polypeptide(L)'
;MKTNEPTYASIRMMAMNLLAMREHSEKELRSKLAKKHDQGGLIATVLEKLKVDGLQSDSRFAEAFINMRLREGKGAQIIRLELRDKGISDELINTCLIDSMGNTDWNELALKAYQKKFGGKPVFDLKEKSK
;
A
#
# COMPACT_ATOMS: atom_id res chain seq x y z
N MET A 1 20.43 -28.45 17.60
CA MET A 1 20.15 -27.88 17.69
C MET A 1 19.50 -27.23 17.16
N LYS A 2 19.03 -27.28 17.04
CA LYS A 2 18.60 -26.60 16.57
C LYS A 2 18.29 -25.54 17.00
N THR A 3 18.49 -24.86 16.64
CA THR A 3 18.35 -23.59 17.26
C THR A 3 17.11 -22.89 16.75
N ASN A 4 16.45 -22.14 17.61
CA ASN A 4 15.26 -21.41 17.22
C ASN A 4 15.58 -19.96 16.88
N GLU A 5 16.82 -19.62 16.80
CA GLU A 5 17.19 -18.27 16.49
C GLU A 5 16.84 -17.94 15.05
N PRO A 6 16.27 -16.75 14.79
CA PRO A 6 15.97 -16.38 13.43
C PRO A 6 17.24 -16.15 12.64
N THR A 7 17.23 -16.62 11.43
CA THR A 7 18.34 -16.39 10.53
C THR A 7 17.84 -15.55 9.36
N TYR A 8 18.79 -15.04 8.60
CA TYR A 8 18.43 -14.31 7.39
C TYR A 8 17.49 -15.15 6.53
N ALA A 9 17.85 -16.42 6.34
CA ALA A 9 17.05 -17.28 5.47
C ALA A 9 15.65 -17.50 6.01
N SER A 10 15.51 -17.69 7.32
CA SER A 10 14.19 -17.95 7.88
C SER A 10 13.33 -16.70 7.85
N ILE A 11 13.90 -15.54 8.10
CA ILE A 11 13.15 -14.29 8.05
C ILE A 11 12.72 -14.01 6.60
N ARG A 12 13.64 -14.22 5.67
CA ARG A 12 13.32 -14.02 4.25
C ARG A 12 12.20 -14.96 3.81
N MET A 13 12.26 -16.21 4.24
CA MET A 13 11.23 -17.17 3.87
C MET A 13 9.86 -16.74 4.38
N MET A 14 9.83 -16.28 5.64
CA MET A 14 8.57 -15.81 6.20
C MET A 14 8.03 -14.62 5.41
N ALA A 15 8.90 -13.68 5.06
CA ALA A 15 8.49 -12.53 4.28
C ALA A 15 7.97 -12.95 2.92
N MET A 16 8.65 -13.88 2.27
CA MET A 16 8.22 -14.34 0.96
C MET A 16 6.89 -15.05 1.01
N ASN A 17 6.64 -15.79 2.09
CA ASN A 17 5.35 -16.43 2.26
C ASN A 17 4.25 -15.40 2.40
N LEU A 18 4.50 -14.33 3.12
CA LEU A 18 3.53 -13.26 3.25
C LEU A 18 3.27 -12.58 1.91
N LEU A 19 4.33 -12.31 1.16
CA LEU A 19 4.21 -11.67 -0.13
C LEU A 19 3.49 -12.55 -1.15
N ALA A 20 3.61 -13.87 -0.98
CA ALA A 20 2.92 -14.79 -1.87
C ALA A 20 1.41 -14.73 -1.67
N MET A 21 0.97 -14.33 -0.48
CA MET A 21 -0.45 -14.22 -0.21
C MET A 21 -1.04 -12.93 -0.79
N ARG A 22 -0.32 -11.85 -0.73
CA ARG A 22 -0.71 -10.57 -1.31
C ARG A 22 0.45 -9.61 -1.23
N GLU A 23 0.32 -8.48 -1.92
CA GLU A 23 1.33 -7.44 -1.77
C GLU A 23 1.29 -6.90 -0.34
N HIS A 24 2.46 -6.55 0.15
CA HIS A 24 2.61 -5.94 1.46
C HIS A 24 3.47 -4.70 1.32
N SER A 25 3.16 -3.68 2.10
CA SER A 25 4.07 -2.55 2.20
C SER A 25 5.28 -2.96 3.04
N GLU A 26 6.35 -2.20 2.90
CA GLU A 26 7.54 -2.49 3.68
C GLU A 26 7.24 -2.40 5.18
N LYS A 27 6.47 -1.40 5.56
CA LYS A 27 6.10 -1.22 6.96
C LYS A 27 5.29 -2.41 7.48
N GLU A 28 4.37 -2.90 6.67
CA GLU A 28 3.58 -4.06 7.07
C GLU A 28 4.45 -5.29 7.29
N LEU A 29 5.37 -5.53 6.37
CA LEU A 29 6.27 -6.67 6.51
C LEU A 29 7.12 -6.53 7.75
N ARG A 30 7.67 -5.33 7.95
CA ARG A 30 8.51 -5.11 9.12
C ARG A 30 7.74 -5.40 10.40
N SER A 31 6.51 -4.92 10.49
CA SER A 31 5.70 -5.14 11.67
C SER A 31 5.41 -6.61 11.89
N LYS A 32 5.05 -7.32 10.83
CA LYS A 32 4.71 -8.72 10.96
C LYS A 32 5.93 -9.57 11.31
N LEU A 33 7.06 -9.25 10.71
CA LEU A 33 8.29 -9.99 11.00
C LEU A 33 8.76 -9.72 12.42
N ALA A 34 8.60 -8.49 12.88
CA ALA A 34 9.05 -8.13 14.21
C ALA A 34 8.25 -8.83 15.30
N LYS A 35 7.04 -9.25 14.99
CA LYS A 35 6.23 -9.98 15.98
C LYS A 35 6.82 -11.35 16.30
N LYS A 36 7.49 -11.95 15.32
CA LYS A 36 8.05 -13.28 15.50
C LYS A 36 9.54 -13.27 15.69
N HIS A 37 10.21 -12.25 15.16
CA HIS A 37 11.66 -12.17 15.21
C HIS A 37 12.04 -10.80 15.73
N ASP A 38 12.80 -10.80 16.78
CA ASP A 38 13.19 -9.53 17.37
C ASP A 38 14.60 -9.15 16.95
N GLN A 39 14.87 -9.25 15.67
CA GLN A 39 16.19 -8.98 15.11
C GLN A 39 16.08 -7.87 14.09
N GLY A 40 15.95 -6.64 14.60
CA GLY A 40 15.73 -5.50 13.74
C GLY A 40 16.73 -5.36 12.60
N GLY A 41 18.00 -5.64 12.89
CA GLY A 41 19.03 -5.53 11.88
C GLY A 41 18.86 -6.53 10.76
N LEU A 42 18.54 -7.76 11.12
CA LEU A 42 18.31 -8.78 10.10
C LEU A 42 17.06 -8.47 9.28
N ILE A 43 16.02 -8.02 9.96
CA ILE A 43 14.78 -7.68 9.25
C ILE A 43 15.05 -6.59 8.24
N ALA A 44 15.76 -5.54 8.62
CA ALA A 44 16.08 -4.46 7.72
C ALA A 44 16.85 -4.97 6.51
N THR A 45 17.81 -5.85 6.73
CA THR A 45 18.63 -6.40 5.67
C THR A 45 17.77 -7.23 4.71
N VAL A 46 16.90 -8.06 5.26
CA VAL A 46 16.02 -8.88 4.43
C VAL A 46 15.11 -8.00 3.58
N LEU A 47 14.51 -6.98 4.21
CA LEU A 47 13.60 -6.11 3.48
C LEU A 47 14.30 -5.38 2.36
N GLU A 48 15.51 -4.92 2.61
CA GLU A 48 16.26 -4.21 1.58
C GLU A 48 16.53 -5.12 0.39
N LYS A 49 16.93 -6.35 0.66
CA LYS A 49 17.21 -7.31 -0.40
C LYS A 49 15.94 -7.65 -1.18
N LEU A 50 14.82 -7.79 -0.48
CA LEU A 50 13.57 -8.08 -1.16
C LEU A 50 13.18 -6.95 -2.10
N LYS A 51 13.45 -5.70 -1.70
CA LYS A 51 13.18 -4.57 -2.57
C LYS A 51 14.07 -4.62 -3.81
N VAL A 52 15.35 -4.86 -3.60
CA VAL A 52 16.29 -4.92 -4.71
C VAL A 52 15.91 -6.03 -5.69
N ASP A 53 15.46 -7.15 -5.16
CA ASP A 53 15.08 -8.29 -6.00
C ASP A 53 13.70 -8.10 -6.63
N GLY A 54 13.01 -7.02 -6.30
CA GLY A 54 11.70 -6.76 -6.88
C GLY A 54 10.57 -7.57 -6.27
N LEU A 55 10.84 -8.27 -5.18
CA LEU A 55 9.81 -9.08 -4.54
C LEU A 55 8.92 -8.27 -3.63
N GLN A 56 9.42 -7.16 -3.10
CA GLN A 56 8.63 -6.24 -2.31
C GLN A 56 8.65 -4.88 -2.99
N SER A 57 7.51 -4.24 -3.08
CA SER A 57 7.40 -2.93 -3.70
C SER A 57 6.25 -2.18 -3.10
N ASP A 58 6.55 -1.03 -2.48
CA ASP A 58 5.50 -0.16 -1.96
C ASP A 58 4.63 0.37 -3.10
N SER A 59 5.22 0.55 -4.27
CA SER A 59 4.46 1.00 -5.43
C SER A 59 3.42 -0.02 -5.85
N ARG A 60 3.81 -1.28 -5.95
CA ARG A 60 2.86 -2.33 -6.31
C ARG A 60 1.80 -2.50 -5.21
N PHE A 61 2.21 -2.40 -3.96
CA PHE A 61 1.25 -2.48 -2.87
C PHE A 61 0.24 -1.34 -2.97
N ALA A 62 0.73 -0.12 -3.19
CA ALA A 62 -0.16 1.03 -3.26
C ALA A 62 -1.14 0.90 -4.43
N GLU A 63 -0.66 0.44 -5.57
CA GLU A 63 -1.55 0.25 -6.73
C GLU A 63 -2.64 -0.76 -6.44
N ALA A 64 -2.26 -1.89 -5.87
CA ALA A 64 -3.25 -2.93 -5.56
C ALA A 64 -4.25 -2.43 -4.52
N PHE A 65 -3.76 -1.73 -3.52
CA PHE A 65 -4.60 -1.21 -2.47
C PHE A 65 -5.58 -0.17 -3.01
N ILE A 66 -5.07 0.75 -3.82
CA ILE A 66 -5.91 1.79 -4.40
C ILE A 66 -7.02 1.17 -5.26
N ASN A 67 -6.64 0.22 -6.11
CA ASN A 67 -7.63 -0.40 -6.98
C ASN A 67 -8.69 -1.13 -6.18
N MET A 68 -8.29 -1.79 -5.11
CA MET A 68 -9.25 -2.48 -4.26
C MET A 68 -10.21 -1.49 -3.61
N ARG A 69 -9.68 -0.41 -3.06
CA ARG A 69 -10.51 0.57 -2.39
C ARG A 69 -11.43 1.31 -3.34
N LEU A 70 -10.94 1.60 -4.54
CA LEU A 70 -11.79 2.25 -5.53
C LEU A 70 -12.98 1.36 -5.89
N ARG A 71 -12.72 0.07 -6.03
CA ARG A 71 -13.82 -0.86 -6.30
C ARG A 71 -14.82 -0.90 -5.17
N GLU A 72 -14.38 -0.61 -3.96
CA GLU A 72 -15.27 -0.56 -2.80
C GLU A 72 -15.96 0.78 -2.66
N GLY A 73 -15.67 1.71 -3.55
CA GLY A 73 -16.30 3.02 -3.50
C GLY A 73 -15.68 4.01 -2.55
N LYS A 74 -14.45 3.75 -2.10
CA LYS A 74 -13.78 4.67 -1.19
C LYS A 74 -13.25 5.88 -1.93
N GLY A 75 -13.28 7.03 -1.27
CA GLY A 75 -12.75 8.25 -1.85
C GLY A 75 -11.25 8.36 -1.73
N ALA A 76 -10.68 9.24 -2.56
CA ALA A 76 -9.24 9.40 -2.60
C ALA A 76 -8.66 9.81 -1.25
N GLN A 77 -9.37 10.64 -0.51
CA GLN A 77 -8.87 11.11 0.76
C GLN A 77 -8.73 9.99 1.78
N ILE A 78 -9.73 9.12 1.83
CA ILE A 78 -9.67 7.98 2.74
C ILE A 78 -8.54 7.04 2.34
N ILE A 79 -8.43 6.80 1.04
CA ILE A 79 -7.37 5.93 0.55
C ILE A 79 -6.00 6.49 0.91
N ARG A 80 -5.85 7.81 0.77
CA ARG A 80 -4.58 8.46 1.09
C ARG A 80 -4.22 8.27 2.56
N LEU A 81 -5.19 8.46 3.43
CA LEU A 81 -4.93 8.30 4.86
C LEU A 81 -4.55 6.88 5.20
N GLU A 82 -5.25 5.92 4.60
CA GLU A 82 -4.94 4.53 4.87
C GLU A 82 -3.56 4.15 4.37
N LEU A 83 -3.17 4.66 3.21
CA LEU A 83 -1.85 4.37 2.68
C LEU A 83 -0.75 4.98 3.52
N ARG A 84 -0.99 6.18 4.05
CA ARG A 84 -0.03 6.77 4.98
C ARG A 84 0.16 5.89 6.19
N ASP A 85 -0.93 5.34 6.69
CA ASP A 85 -0.85 4.44 7.83
C ASP A 85 -0.04 3.20 7.51
N LYS A 86 -0.05 2.80 6.26
CA LYS A 86 0.73 1.65 5.82
C LYS A 86 2.19 2.00 5.50
N GLY A 87 2.57 3.24 5.73
CA GLY A 87 3.95 3.63 5.54
C GLY A 87 4.31 4.07 4.14
N ILE A 88 3.31 4.35 3.31
CA ILE A 88 3.57 4.79 1.95
C ILE A 88 3.79 6.30 1.94
N SER A 89 4.82 6.77 1.24
CA SER A 89 5.11 8.18 1.18
C SER A 89 4.04 8.94 0.40
N ASP A 90 3.86 10.21 0.74
CA ASP A 90 2.86 11.04 0.05
C ASP A 90 3.16 11.13 -1.43
N GLU A 91 4.44 11.22 -1.76
CA GLU A 91 4.85 11.30 -3.15
C GLU A 91 4.40 10.08 -3.93
N LEU A 92 4.65 8.90 -3.36
CA LEU A 92 4.26 7.67 -4.01
C LEU A 92 2.75 7.53 -4.07
N ILE A 93 2.07 7.95 -3.00
CA ILE A 93 0.61 7.90 -2.98
C ILE A 93 0.05 8.73 -4.12
N ASN A 94 0.55 9.95 -4.29
CA ASN A 94 0.06 10.83 -5.34
C ASN A 94 0.29 10.22 -6.72
N THR A 95 1.48 9.70 -6.94
CA THR A 95 1.80 9.09 -8.23
C THR A 95 0.88 7.93 -8.53
N CYS A 96 0.68 7.06 -7.55
CA CYS A 96 -0.15 5.88 -7.78
C CYS A 96 -1.62 6.23 -7.94
N LEU A 97 -2.10 7.24 -7.21
CA LEU A 97 -3.48 7.67 -7.37
C LEU A 97 -3.72 8.23 -8.77
N ILE A 98 -2.80 9.05 -9.23
CA ILE A 98 -2.93 9.61 -10.58
C ILE A 98 -2.94 8.50 -11.62
N ASP A 99 -2.00 7.56 -11.50
CA ASP A 99 -1.91 6.48 -12.46
C ASP A 99 -3.15 5.60 -12.46
N SER A 100 -3.61 5.23 -11.27
CA SER A 100 -4.76 4.34 -11.17
C SER A 100 -6.03 4.99 -11.67
N MET A 101 -6.24 6.22 -11.29
CA MET A 101 -7.46 6.92 -11.66
C MET A 101 -7.43 7.37 -13.11
N GLY A 102 -6.25 7.70 -13.61
CA GLY A 102 -6.11 8.05 -15.01
C GLY A 102 -6.43 6.89 -15.92
N ASN A 103 -6.03 5.69 -15.49
CA ASN A 103 -6.24 4.50 -16.28
C ASN A 103 -7.68 4.02 -16.27
N THR A 104 -8.47 4.50 -15.33
CA THR A 104 -9.85 4.07 -15.20
C THR A 104 -10.83 5.19 -15.47
N ASP A 105 -10.46 6.11 -16.35
CA ASP A 105 -11.33 7.23 -16.66
C ASP A 105 -11.58 8.05 -15.41
N TRP A 106 -10.51 8.59 -14.91
CA TRP A 106 -10.49 9.33 -13.66
C TRP A 106 -11.57 10.42 -13.59
N ASN A 107 -11.76 11.15 -14.68
CA ASN A 107 -12.72 12.25 -14.66
C ASN A 107 -14.13 11.76 -14.42
N GLU A 108 -14.51 10.69 -15.07
CA GLU A 108 -15.84 10.14 -14.89
C GLU A 108 -16.01 9.59 -13.49
N LEU A 109 -15.00 8.88 -13.01
CA LEU A 109 -15.07 8.32 -11.68
C LEU A 109 -15.17 9.40 -10.62
N ALA A 110 -14.39 10.44 -10.78
CA ALA A 110 -14.41 11.53 -9.81
C ALA A 110 -15.74 12.25 -9.85
N LEU A 111 -16.29 12.43 -11.02
CA LEU A 111 -17.57 13.10 -11.16
C LEU A 111 -18.69 12.30 -10.52
N LYS A 112 -18.70 11.01 -10.72
CA LYS A 112 -19.70 10.15 -10.09
C LYS A 112 -19.62 10.21 -8.57
N ALA A 113 -18.42 10.13 -8.05
CA ALA A 113 -18.23 10.19 -6.61
C ALA A 113 -18.69 11.53 -6.06
N TYR A 114 -18.36 12.58 -6.80
CA TYR A 114 -18.74 13.90 -6.39
C TYR A 114 -20.27 14.07 -6.36
N GLN A 115 -20.92 13.67 -7.43
CA GLN A 115 -22.37 13.79 -7.52
C GLN A 115 -23.06 12.99 -6.44
N LYS A 116 -22.56 11.81 -6.20
CA LYS A 116 -23.14 10.96 -5.18
C LYS A 116 -23.01 11.57 -3.80
N LYS A 117 -21.87 12.18 -3.53
CA LYS A 117 -21.58 12.72 -2.23
C LYS A 117 -22.21 14.07 -1.98
N PHE A 118 -22.24 14.90 -3.00
CA PHE A 118 -22.70 16.28 -2.85
C PHE A 118 -24.01 16.57 -3.54
N GLY A 119 -24.70 15.55 -3.96
CA GLY A 119 -26.00 15.78 -4.58
C GLY A 119 -25.93 16.53 -5.89
N GLY A 120 -24.84 16.43 -6.59
CA GLY A 120 -24.69 17.09 -7.85
C GLY A 120 -24.19 18.51 -7.78
N LYS A 121 -23.90 19.01 -6.62
CA LYS A 121 -23.38 20.35 -6.50
C LYS A 121 -21.99 20.44 -7.10
N PRO A 122 -21.72 21.52 -7.80
CA PRO A 122 -20.44 21.64 -8.47
C PRO A 122 -19.32 22.18 -7.60
N VAL A 123 -19.28 21.80 -6.39
CA VAL A 123 -18.20 22.20 -5.52
C VAL A 123 -17.09 21.21 -5.64
N PHE A 124 -16.42 21.21 -6.66
CA PHE A 124 -15.52 20.14 -6.88
C PHE A 124 -14.11 20.46 -6.50
N ASP A 125 -13.63 19.70 -5.62
CA ASP A 125 -12.28 19.84 -5.19
C ASP A 125 -11.62 18.53 -5.45
N LEU A 126 -10.96 18.44 -6.51
CA LEU A 126 -10.36 17.19 -6.87
C LEU A 126 -9.39 16.70 -5.91
N LYS A 127 -9.26 17.37 -5.15
CA LYS A 127 -8.55 16.97 -4.18
C LYS A 127 -9.24 16.79 -3.12
N GLU A 128 -10.33 16.95 -3.21
CA GLU A 128 -10.94 16.75 -2.40
C GLU A 128 -11.85 16.28 -2.32
N LYS A 129 -12.30 16.10 -2.50
CA LYS A 129 -13.14 15.78 -2.47
C LYS A 129 -13.48 15.14 -1.99
N SER A 130 -13.48 14.88 -1.54
CA SER A 130 -13.90 14.40 -1.18
C SER A 130 -14.14 14.12 -0.50
N LYS A 131 -14.38 14.03 0.05
CA LYS A 131 -14.54 13.96 0.83
C LYS A 131 -14.92 13.35 1.18
#